data_677e707c47ff9b63bd81a7a746f18f5e
#
_entry.id   677e707c47ff9b63bd81a7a746f18f5e
#
_cell.length_a   1.000
_cell.length_b   1.000
_cell.length_c   1.000
_cell.angle_alpha   90.00
_cell.angle_beta   90.00
_cell.angle_gamma   90.00
#
_symmetry.space_group_name_H-M   'P 1'
#
loop_
_entity.id
_entity.type
_entity.pdbx_description
1 polymer ?
#
loop_
_entity_poly.entity_id
_entity_poly.type
_entity_poly.pdbx_seq_one_letter_code
_entity_poly.pdbx_strand_id
1 'polypeptide(L)'
;MNEPPANTRSDVLKNLAKLIVKVNPKDFARVAIDGIDAAGKTRLADELAPLIETLGRPVVRCSIDGFHRSRAERHRQGRESPRGYYEDSFDLPSIRREVLKPLGPGGNGRYLPAAFDFRTDSGQRR
;
A
#
# COMPACT_ATOMS: atom_id res chain seq x y z
N MET A 1 -28.36 -17.62 26.98
CA MET A 1 -27.94 -16.38 26.30
C MET A 1 -26.81 -16.74 25.33
N ASN A 2 -27.06 -16.56 24.07
CA ASN A 2 -26.06 -16.93 23.07
C ASN A 2 -25.03 -15.84 22.96
N GLU A 3 -23.77 -16.19 23.11
CA GLU A 3 -22.70 -15.30 22.74
C GLU A 3 -22.73 -15.04 21.23
N PRO A 4 -22.46 -13.80 20.79
CA PRO A 4 -22.31 -13.56 19.37
C PRO A 4 -21.18 -14.44 18.82
N PRO A 5 -21.29 -14.94 17.61
CA PRO A 5 -20.22 -15.72 17.00
C PRO A 5 -18.91 -14.92 17.07
N ALA A 6 -17.86 -15.58 17.54
CA ALA A 6 -16.56 -14.96 17.64
C ALA A 6 -16.06 -14.52 16.26
N ASN A 7 -15.78 -13.25 16.11
CA ASN A 7 -15.02 -12.68 15.00
C ASN A 7 -15.48 -13.05 13.59
N THR A 8 -16.64 -12.53 13.19
CA THR A 8 -16.96 -12.47 11.76
C THR A 8 -15.92 -11.60 11.03
N ARG A 9 -15.81 -11.75 9.72
CA ARG A 9 -14.94 -10.88 8.92
C ARG A 9 -15.23 -9.40 9.18
N SER A 10 -16.51 -9.03 9.27
CA SER A 10 -16.93 -7.66 9.57
C SER A 10 -16.40 -7.18 10.92
N ASP A 11 -16.47 -8.02 11.94
CA ASP A 11 -15.98 -7.66 13.29
C ASP A 11 -14.46 -7.48 13.30
N VAL A 12 -13.73 -8.35 12.61
CA VAL A 12 -12.28 -8.26 12.48
C VAL A 12 -11.90 -6.96 11.78
N LEU A 13 -12.56 -6.61 10.68
CA LEU A 13 -12.29 -5.38 9.94
C LEU A 13 -12.58 -4.13 10.78
N LYS A 14 -13.69 -4.12 11.52
CA LYS A 14 -14.04 -3.00 12.40
C LYS A 14 -13.02 -2.83 13.51
N ASN A 15 -12.58 -3.92 14.14
CA ASN A 15 -11.57 -3.88 15.18
C ASN A 15 -10.22 -3.41 14.64
N LEU A 16 -9.84 -3.87 13.46
CA LEU A 16 -8.62 -3.45 12.79
C LEU A 16 -8.64 -1.94 12.47
N ALA A 17 -9.75 -1.45 11.93
CA ALA A 17 -9.93 -0.03 11.67
C ALA A 17 -9.78 0.82 12.93
N LYS A 18 -10.36 0.37 14.06
CA LYS A 18 -10.22 1.06 15.36
C LYS A 18 -8.78 1.11 15.84
N LEU A 19 -8.00 0.06 15.62
CA LEU A 19 -6.59 0.04 15.95
C LEU A 19 -5.78 1.01 15.09
N ILE A 20 -6.08 1.02 13.79
CA ILE A 20 -5.36 1.86 12.82
C ILE A 20 -5.56 3.35 13.12
N VAL A 21 -6.78 3.78 13.42
CA VAL A 21 -7.04 5.22 13.68
C VAL A 21 -6.34 5.75 14.92
N LYS A 22 -5.88 4.88 15.81
CA LYS A 22 -5.13 5.26 17.00
C LYS A 22 -3.63 5.41 16.77
N VAL A 23 -3.14 5.00 15.61
CA VAL A 23 -1.70 5.12 15.28
C VAL A 23 -1.40 6.55 14.86
N ASN A 24 -0.46 7.20 15.54
CA ASN A 24 -0.05 8.59 15.30
C ASN A 24 -1.26 9.52 15.02
N PRO A 25 -2.18 9.69 15.99
CA PRO A 25 -3.46 10.37 15.71
C PRO A 25 -3.31 11.84 15.33
N LYS A 26 -2.15 12.44 15.60
CA LYS A 26 -1.86 13.85 15.29
C LYS A 26 -0.96 14.03 14.08
N ASP A 27 -0.59 12.94 13.40
CA ASP A 27 0.31 12.96 12.26
C ASP A 27 -0.04 11.82 11.30
N PHE A 28 0.69 11.69 10.22
CA PHE A 28 0.50 10.60 9.28
C PHE A 28 0.79 9.26 9.93
N ALA A 29 -0.08 8.29 9.68
CA ALA A 29 0.15 6.89 9.99
C ALA A 29 0.30 6.11 8.69
N ARG A 30 1.32 5.27 8.63
CA ARG A 30 1.59 4.42 7.47
C ARG A 30 1.23 2.99 7.83
N VAL A 31 0.35 2.39 7.02
CA VAL A 31 -0.11 1.02 7.20
C VAL A 31 0.24 0.23 5.94
N ALA A 32 0.98 -0.84 6.11
CA ALA A 32 1.32 -1.73 5.02
C ALA A 32 0.40 -2.96 5.04
N ILE A 33 -0.15 -3.30 3.89
CA ILE A 33 -0.84 -4.56 3.66
C ILE A 33 0.06 -5.39 2.76
N ASP A 34 0.63 -6.45 3.31
CA ASP A 34 1.57 -7.31 2.63
C ASP A 34 1.04 -8.74 2.54
N GLY A 35 1.55 -9.50 1.61
CA GLY A 35 1.17 -10.89 1.38
C GLY A 35 1.56 -11.35 -0.01
N ILE A 36 1.43 -12.64 -0.24
CA ILE A 36 1.69 -13.24 -1.56
C ILE A 36 0.69 -12.72 -2.59
N ASP A 37 1.02 -12.87 -3.86
CA ASP A 37 0.14 -12.53 -4.97
C ASP A 37 -1.21 -13.25 -4.83
N ALA A 38 -2.29 -12.54 -5.18
CA ALA A 38 -3.66 -13.04 -5.10
C ALA A 38 -4.15 -13.37 -3.68
N ALA A 39 -3.49 -12.87 -2.63
CA ALA A 39 -3.92 -13.07 -1.23
C ALA A 39 -5.12 -12.20 -0.81
N GLY A 40 -5.60 -11.31 -1.67
CA GLY A 40 -6.72 -10.42 -1.37
C GLY A 40 -6.33 -9.10 -0.71
N LYS A 41 -5.11 -8.63 -0.91
CA LYS A 41 -4.62 -7.36 -0.34
C LYS A 41 -5.45 -6.16 -0.77
N THR A 42 -5.75 -6.04 -2.05
CA THR A 42 -6.56 -4.94 -2.60
C THR A 42 -7.97 -4.97 -2.03
N ARG A 43 -8.59 -6.14 -1.95
CA ARG A 43 -9.91 -6.30 -1.36
C ARG A 43 -9.92 -5.88 0.11
N LEU A 44 -8.91 -6.27 0.87
CA LEU A 44 -8.78 -5.88 2.26
C LEU A 44 -8.69 -4.35 2.40
N ALA A 45 -7.88 -3.70 1.57
CA ALA A 45 -7.77 -2.25 1.55
C ALA A 45 -9.09 -1.58 1.15
N ASP A 46 -9.80 -2.13 0.16
CA ASP A 46 -11.11 -1.63 -0.28
C ASP A 46 -12.16 -1.69 0.84
N GLU A 47 -12.10 -2.71 1.68
CA GLU A 47 -13.01 -2.89 2.80
C GLU A 47 -12.63 -2.04 4.02
N LEU A 48 -11.32 -1.88 4.29
CA LEU A 48 -10.82 -1.13 5.44
C LEU A 48 -10.95 0.38 5.28
N ALA A 49 -10.66 0.93 4.11
CA ALA A 49 -10.62 2.37 3.90
C ALA A 49 -11.92 3.07 4.29
N PRO A 50 -13.12 2.61 3.87
CA PRO A 50 -14.38 3.25 4.28
C PRO A 50 -14.61 3.20 5.79
N LEU A 51 -14.20 2.12 6.46
CA LEU A 51 -14.35 1.97 7.91
C LEU A 51 -13.47 2.98 8.66
N ILE A 52 -12.23 3.17 8.19
CA ILE A 52 -11.31 4.15 8.77
C ILE A 52 -11.84 5.57 8.57
N GLU A 53 -12.34 5.87 7.37
CA GLU A 53 -12.92 7.18 7.07
C GLU A 53 -14.17 7.47 7.91
N THR A 54 -15.02 6.47 8.13
CA THR A 54 -16.18 6.57 9.01
C THR A 54 -15.78 6.91 10.45
N LEU A 55 -14.60 6.47 10.88
CA LEU A 55 -14.05 6.82 12.19
C LEU A 55 -13.37 8.20 12.22
N GLY A 56 -13.46 8.95 11.13
CA GLY A 56 -13.02 10.35 11.05
C GLY A 56 -11.60 10.56 10.58
N ARG A 57 -10.94 9.54 10.04
CA ARG A 57 -9.56 9.67 9.56
C ARG A 57 -9.47 9.49 8.04
N PRO A 58 -9.01 10.50 7.29
CA PRO A 58 -8.83 10.39 5.85
C PRO A 58 -7.83 9.30 5.48
N VAL A 59 -8.07 8.63 4.35
CA VAL A 59 -7.22 7.54 3.88
C VAL A 59 -6.61 7.91 2.53
N VAL A 60 -5.30 7.72 2.41
CA VAL A 60 -4.58 7.74 1.15
C VAL A 60 -4.16 6.31 0.82
N ARG A 61 -4.44 5.88 -0.39
CA ARG A 61 -4.12 4.53 -0.85
C ARG A 61 -3.03 4.59 -1.91
N CYS A 62 -1.99 3.81 -1.72
CA CYS A 62 -0.92 3.65 -2.69
C CYS A 62 -0.60 2.18 -2.85
N SER A 63 -0.27 1.77 -4.05
CA SER A 63 0.18 0.42 -4.35
C SER A 63 1.62 0.44 -4.82
N ILE A 64 2.40 -0.55 -4.39
CA ILE A 64 3.76 -0.75 -4.89
C ILE A 64 3.76 -1.00 -6.41
N ASP A 65 2.65 -1.48 -6.97
CA ASP A 65 2.51 -1.70 -8.41
C ASP A 65 2.66 -0.42 -9.25
N GLY A 66 2.45 0.75 -8.66
CA GLY A 66 2.70 2.04 -9.31
C GLY A 66 4.19 2.43 -9.37
N PHE A 67 5.09 1.59 -8.87
CA PHE A 67 6.52 1.89 -8.75
C PHE A 67 7.39 0.77 -9.33
N HIS A 68 6.94 0.13 -10.39
CA HIS A 68 7.75 -0.82 -11.12
C HIS A 68 8.93 -0.12 -11.80
N ARG A 69 10.04 -0.82 -11.91
CA ARG A 69 11.13 -0.43 -12.80
C ARG A 69 10.73 -0.70 -14.26
N SER A 70 11.45 -0.08 -15.21
CA SER A 70 11.25 -0.36 -16.63
C SER A 70 11.45 -1.86 -16.94
N ARG A 71 10.86 -2.31 -18.04
CA ARG A 71 10.99 -3.71 -18.46
C ARG A 71 12.46 -4.10 -18.66
N ALA A 72 13.26 -3.22 -19.23
CA ALA A 72 14.69 -3.45 -19.41
C ALA A 72 15.41 -3.64 -18.06
N GLU A 73 15.13 -2.81 -17.07
CA GLU A 73 15.71 -2.93 -15.73
C GLU A 73 15.21 -4.17 -14.99
N ARG A 74 13.90 -4.47 -15.07
CA ARG A 74 13.31 -5.64 -14.41
C ARG A 74 13.88 -6.95 -14.93
N HIS A 75 14.25 -7.00 -16.20
CA HIS A 75 14.71 -8.21 -16.87
C HIS A 75 16.22 -8.27 -17.07
N ARG A 76 16.99 -7.36 -16.46
CA ARG A 76 18.46 -7.32 -16.62
C ARG A 76 19.18 -8.58 -16.16
N GLN A 77 18.60 -9.33 -15.22
CA GLN A 77 19.13 -10.63 -14.77
C GLN A 77 18.48 -11.82 -15.48
N GLY A 78 17.68 -11.58 -16.51
CA GLY A 78 16.91 -12.58 -17.22
C GLY A 78 15.43 -12.52 -16.84
N ARG A 79 14.56 -12.65 -17.85
CA ARG A 79 13.11 -12.55 -17.68
C ARG A 79 12.55 -13.54 -16.66
N GLU A 80 13.16 -14.73 -16.54
CA GLU A 80 12.69 -15.80 -15.67
C GLU A 80 13.54 -15.92 -14.38
N SER A 81 14.45 -14.97 -14.11
CA SER A 81 15.28 -14.99 -12.93
C SER A 81 14.47 -14.69 -11.66
N PRO A 82 14.38 -15.61 -10.69
CA PRO A 82 13.73 -15.32 -9.40
C PRO A 82 14.44 -14.21 -8.63
N ARG A 83 15.76 -14.14 -8.72
CA ARG A 83 16.56 -13.10 -8.09
C ARG A 83 16.29 -11.73 -8.72
N GLY A 84 16.20 -11.68 -10.05
CA GLY A 84 15.83 -10.45 -10.78
C GLY A 84 14.42 -9.99 -10.41
N TYR A 85 13.48 -10.90 -10.29
CA TYR A 85 12.12 -10.58 -9.84
C TYR A 85 12.12 -9.92 -8.47
N TYR A 86 12.90 -10.44 -7.54
CA TYR A 86 12.99 -9.89 -6.18
C TYR A 86 13.75 -8.56 -6.13
N GLU A 87 14.87 -8.45 -6.81
CA GLU A 87 15.76 -7.29 -6.70
C GLU A 87 15.40 -6.15 -7.65
N ASP A 88 14.85 -6.44 -8.83
CA ASP A 88 14.75 -5.49 -9.93
C ASP A 88 13.32 -5.08 -10.31
N SER A 89 12.29 -5.65 -9.66
CA SER A 89 10.90 -5.37 -10.02
C SER A 89 10.45 -3.96 -9.65
N PHE A 90 10.80 -3.50 -8.46
CA PHE A 90 10.27 -2.25 -7.89
C PHE A 90 11.35 -1.22 -7.66
N ASP A 91 10.98 0.04 -7.89
CA ASP A 91 11.83 1.20 -7.58
C ASP A 91 11.58 1.64 -6.13
N LEU A 92 12.21 0.94 -5.18
CA LEU A 92 12.06 1.22 -3.75
C LEU A 92 12.51 2.62 -3.35
N PRO A 93 13.62 3.18 -3.89
CA PRO A 93 13.98 4.57 -3.61
C PRO A 93 12.89 5.58 -3.99
N SER A 94 12.20 5.37 -5.10
CA SER A 94 11.08 6.23 -5.50
C SER A 94 9.89 6.10 -4.57
N ILE A 95 9.55 4.90 -4.11
CA ILE A 95 8.49 4.70 -3.11
C ILE A 95 8.81 5.47 -1.83
N ARG A 96 10.05 5.38 -1.37
CA ARG A 96 10.50 6.09 -0.18
C ARG A 96 10.38 7.61 -0.34
N ARG A 97 10.88 8.15 -1.44
CA ARG A 97 10.90 9.59 -1.71
C ARG A 97 9.51 10.16 -1.96
N GLU A 98 8.69 9.47 -2.75
CA GLU A 98 7.43 10.01 -3.26
C GLU A 98 6.22 9.64 -2.39
N VAL A 99 6.30 8.64 -1.56
CA VAL A 99 5.19 8.16 -0.74
C VAL A 99 5.53 8.15 0.75
N LEU A 100 6.51 7.37 1.14
CA LEU A 100 6.75 7.10 2.57
C LEU A 100 7.23 8.33 3.32
N LYS A 101 8.11 9.11 2.73
CA LYS A 101 8.66 10.32 3.37
C LYS A 101 7.64 11.43 3.46
N PRO A 102 6.95 11.82 2.36
CA PRO A 102 5.93 12.89 2.43
C PRO A 102 4.74 12.54 3.33
N LEU A 103 4.38 11.28 3.44
CA LEU A 103 3.28 10.78 4.26
C LEU A 103 3.76 10.16 5.58
N GLY A 104 4.96 10.48 6.01
CA GLY A 104 5.52 10.08 7.29
C GLY A 104 5.53 11.21 8.31
N PRO A 105 6.06 10.96 9.51
CA PRO A 105 6.15 11.98 10.55
C PRO A 105 6.90 13.22 10.06
N GLY A 106 6.27 14.39 10.21
CA GLY A 106 6.83 15.65 9.72
C GLY A 106 6.81 15.84 8.22
N GLY A 107 6.20 14.94 7.46
CA GLY A 107 6.09 15.03 6.01
C GLY A 107 5.16 16.16 5.56
N ASN A 108 5.34 16.62 4.32
CA ASN A 108 4.58 17.75 3.77
C ASN A 108 3.22 17.34 3.15
N GLY A 109 2.90 16.06 3.09
CA GLY A 109 1.67 15.55 2.51
C GLY A 109 1.61 15.55 0.98
N ARG A 110 2.68 15.95 0.32
CA ARG A 110 2.76 15.97 -1.14
C ARG A 110 3.37 14.68 -1.64
N TYR A 111 2.54 13.78 -2.11
CA TYR A 111 2.94 12.44 -2.53
C TYR A 111 2.59 12.19 -4.00
N LEU A 112 3.26 11.21 -4.59
CA LEU A 112 2.99 10.74 -5.93
C LEU A 112 2.46 9.29 -5.80
N PRO A 113 1.21 8.99 -6.19
CA PRO A 113 0.65 7.64 -5.99
C PRO A 113 1.22 6.59 -6.92
N ALA A 114 1.82 7.02 -8.04
CA ALA A 114 2.46 6.14 -9.01
C ALA A 114 3.49 6.93 -9.82
N ALA A 115 4.66 6.33 -10.04
CA ALA A 115 5.73 6.96 -10.82
C ALA A 115 5.94 6.27 -12.17
N PHE A 116 5.39 5.07 -12.35
CA PHE A 116 5.63 4.26 -13.53
C PHE A 116 4.42 3.38 -13.84
N ASP A 117 4.06 3.29 -15.11
CA ASP A 117 3.03 2.36 -15.58
C ASP A 117 3.72 1.16 -16.21
N PHE A 118 3.72 0.03 -15.52
CA PHE A 118 4.36 -1.18 -16.00
C PHE A 118 3.65 -1.82 -17.19
N ARG A 119 2.38 -1.51 -17.40
CA ARG A 119 1.60 -2.03 -18.53
C ARG A 119 2.02 -1.40 -19.85
N THR A 120 2.30 -0.10 -19.84
CA THR A 120 2.75 0.66 -21.01
C THR A 120 4.26 0.85 -21.04
N ASP A 121 4.97 0.41 -20.00
CA ASP A 121 6.42 0.59 -19.80
C ASP A 121 6.83 2.06 -19.92
N SER A 122 6.07 2.97 -19.27
CA SER A 122 6.28 4.41 -19.35
C SER A 122 6.23 5.08 -17.98
N GLY A 123 7.06 6.11 -17.79
CA GLY A 123 7.04 6.94 -16.60
C GLY A 123 5.78 7.81 -16.53
N GLN A 124 5.31 8.05 -15.31
CA GLN A 124 4.20 8.97 -15.05
C GLN A 124 4.75 10.31 -14.56
N ARG A 125 4.10 11.38 -14.99
CA ARG A 125 4.42 12.75 -14.57
C ARG A 125 3.56 13.15 -13.38
N ARG A 126 4.09 14.01 -12.54
CA ARG A 126 3.33 14.67 -11.48
C ARG A 126 2.24 15.57 -12.07
#